data_7535d129ed301e3a7e19abe4ee159f4c
#
_entry.id   7535d129ed301e3a7e19abe4ee159f4c
#
_cell.length_a   1.000
_cell.length_b   1.000
_cell.length_c   1.000
_cell.angle_alpha   90.00
_cell.angle_beta   90.00
_cell.angle_gamma   90.00
#
_symmetry.space_group_name_H-M   'P 1'
#
loop_
_entity.id
_entity.type
_entity.pdbx_description
1 polymer ?
#
loop_
_entity_poly.entity_id
_entity_poly.type
_entity_poly.pdbx_seq_one_letter_code
_entity_poly.pdbx_strand_id
1 'polypeptide(L)'
;MKCASITTGRVVLPSFGLARTCPDISTELYRTRLARTVERMQAKKQDALVVYADREHCANVAYLTGFDPRFEEALLLLSSEGRRKLLVGNECLGYLPDIQALGLEVEPFQEFSLMGQPRNTSRPLREIFRDFGLGQAQCIGCVGWKYFD
;
A
#
# COMPACT_ATOMS: atom_id res chain seq x y z
N MET A 1 52.01 0.69 -5.12
CA MET A 1 50.73 1.46 -5.02
C MET A 1 50.89 2.45 -3.88
N LYS A 2 50.82 3.77 -4.15
CA LYS A 2 50.82 4.79 -3.09
C LYS A 2 49.47 4.80 -2.43
N CYS A 3 49.39 4.48 -1.13
CA CYS A 3 48.17 4.68 -0.34
C CYS A 3 47.83 6.19 -0.34
N ALA A 4 46.62 6.52 -0.81
CA ALA A 4 46.09 7.86 -0.64
C ALA A 4 45.86 8.09 0.87
N SER A 5 46.39 9.20 1.38
CA SER A 5 46.12 9.61 2.78
C SER A 5 44.68 10.12 2.88
N ILE A 6 43.92 9.56 3.83
CA ILE A 6 42.58 10.03 4.15
C ILE A 6 42.72 11.06 5.28
N THR A 7 42.18 12.24 5.05
CA THR A 7 42.12 13.29 6.07
C THR A 7 40.67 13.63 6.41
N THR A 8 40.40 13.93 7.68
CA THR A 8 39.11 14.43 8.10
C THR A 8 39.14 15.96 8.18
N GLY A 9 38.04 16.62 7.81
CA GLY A 9 37.93 18.06 7.88
C GLY A 9 36.50 18.47 8.29
N ARG A 10 36.37 19.72 8.73
CA ARG A 10 35.05 20.33 8.96
C ARG A 10 34.46 20.74 7.61
N VAL A 11 33.25 20.28 7.34
CA VAL A 11 32.47 20.70 6.17
C VAL A 11 31.25 21.46 6.66
N VAL A 12 31.03 22.65 6.11
CA VAL A 12 29.80 23.40 6.36
C VAL A 12 28.72 22.77 5.47
N LEU A 13 27.75 22.14 6.09
CA LEU A 13 26.62 21.57 5.38
C LEU A 13 25.71 22.69 4.87
N PRO A 14 25.18 22.58 3.63
CA PRO A 14 24.22 23.54 3.13
C PRO A 14 22.95 23.49 3.99
N SER A 15 22.41 24.67 4.31
CA SER A 15 21.13 24.78 4.98
C SER A 15 20.02 24.88 3.95
N PHE A 16 19.20 23.85 3.86
CA PHE A 16 18.02 23.82 2.97
C PHE A 16 16.77 24.42 3.65
N GLY A 17 16.89 24.92 4.88
CA GLY A 17 15.77 25.34 5.71
C GLY A 17 14.96 24.15 6.25
N LEU A 18 13.89 24.49 6.95
CA LEU A 18 12.91 23.51 7.45
C LEU A 18 11.62 23.66 6.64
N ALA A 19 11.06 22.55 6.22
CA ALA A 19 9.72 22.56 5.65
C ALA A 19 8.72 23.09 6.70
N ARG A 20 8.00 24.16 6.34
CA ARG A 20 7.04 24.82 7.25
C ARG A 20 5.61 24.29 7.06
N THR A 21 5.36 23.65 5.95
CA THR A 21 4.05 23.08 5.61
C THR A 21 4.23 21.65 5.09
N CYS A 22 3.36 20.76 5.55
CA CYS A 22 3.23 19.43 4.96
C CYS A 22 2.35 19.57 3.69
N PRO A 23 2.77 19.07 2.52
CA PRO A 23 1.88 19.03 1.37
C PRO A 23 0.63 18.22 1.70
N ASP A 24 -0.52 18.80 1.47
CA ASP A 24 -1.80 18.10 1.59
C ASP A 24 -2.19 17.57 0.21
N ILE A 25 -2.43 16.26 0.13
CA ILE A 25 -2.89 15.59 -1.08
C ILE A 25 -4.40 15.38 -0.93
N SER A 26 -5.17 16.07 -1.75
CA SER A 26 -6.63 16.00 -1.67
C SER A 26 -7.17 14.60 -1.93
N THR A 27 -8.26 14.25 -1.27
CA THR A 27 -8.99 12.99 -1.48
C THR A 27 -9.41 12.82 -2.95
N GLU A 28 -9.73 13.90 -3.65
CA GLU A 28 -10.08 13.86 -5.07
C GLU A 28 -8.92 13.40 -5.96
N LEU A 29 -7.69 13.73 -5.59
CA LEU A 29 -6.53 13.22 -6.33
C LEU A 29 -6.38 11.70 -6.15
N TYR A 30 -6.62 11.16 -4.96
CA TYR A 30 -6.62 9.71 -4.74
C TYR A 30 -7.74 9.02 -5.51
N ARG A 31 -8.95 9.58 -5.53
CA ARG A 31 -10.06 9.08 -6.37
C ARG A 31 -9.66 9.01 -7.84
N THR A 32 -9.06 10.07 -8.35
CA THR A 32 -8.57 10.14 -9.73
C THR A 32 -7.52 9.06 -10.01
N ARG A 33 -6.59 8.84 -9.10
CA ARG A 33 -5.56 7.78 -9.24
C ARG A 33 -6.17 6.38 -9.27
N LEU A 34 -7.12 6.11 -8.37
CA LEU A 34 -7.85 4.83 -8.32
C LEU A 34 -8.66 4.62 -9.61
N ALA A 35 -9.39 5.62 -10.08
CA ALA A 35 -10.16 5.53 -11.33
C ALA A 35 -9.27 5.23 -12.53
N ARG A 36 -8.17 5.98 -12.70
CA ARG A 36 -7.18 5.74 -13.76
C ARG A 36 -6.53 4.36 -13.68
N THR A 37 -6.36 3.82 -12.47
CA THR A 37 -5.84 2.46 -12.30
C THR A 37 -6.84 1.43 -12.82
N VAL A 38 -8.12 1.58 -12.47
CA VAL A 38 -9.20 0.70 -12.99
C VAL A 38 -9.30 0.80 -14.52
N GLU A 39 -9.27 2.00 -15.09
CA GLU A 39 -9.26 2.19 -16.56
C GLU A 39 -8.09 1.45 -17.23
N ARG A 40 -6.89 1.51 -16.64
CA ARG A 40 -5.72 0.79 -17.15
C ARG A 40 -5.84 -0.73 -17.01
N MET A 41 -6.44 -1.20 -15.90
CA MET A 41 -6.74 -2.63 -15.73
C MET A 41 -7.68 -3.11 -16.84
N GLN A 42 -8.77 -2.37 -17.09
CA GLN A 42 -9.74 -2.69 -18.15
C GLN A 42 -9.08 -2.70 -19.54
N ALA A 43 -8.26 -1.69 -19.85
CA ALA A 43 -7.51 -1.63 -21.12
C ALA A 43 -6.55 -2.82 -21.30
N LYS A 44 -6.02 -3.37 -20.21
CA LYS A 44 -5.14 -4.55 -20.21
C LYS A 44 -5.88 -5.87 -20.03
N LYS A 45 -7.21 -5.85 -19.94
CA LYS A 45 -8.05 -7.03 -19.65
C LYS A 45 -7.65 -7.74 -18.36
N GLN A 46 -7.27 -6.96 -17.34
CA GLN A 46 -7.02 -7.46 -16.00
C GLN A 46 -8.32 -7.40 -15.19
N ASP A 47 -8.72 -8.52 -14.60
CA ASP A 47 -9.94 -8.61 -13.80
C ASP A 47 -9.75 -8.02 -12.40
N ALA A 48 -8.54 -8.16 -11.88
CA ALA A 48 -8.17 -7.67 -10.56
C ALA A 48 -6.72 -7.23 -10.48
N LEU A 49 -6.43 -6.38 -9.50
CA LEU A 49 -5.10 -5.96 -9.11
C LEU A 49 -4.94 -6.14 -7.59
N VAL A 50 -3.88 -6.83 -7.21
CA VAL A 50 -3.47 -7.02 -5.82
C VAL A 50 -2.23 -6.17 -5.58
N VAL A 51 -2.34 -5.20 -4.65
CA VAL A 51 -1.25 -4.28 -4.31
C VAL A 51 -0.82 -4.55 -2.88
N TYR A 52 0.35 -5.15 -2.72
CA TYR A 52 0.96 -5.42 -1.42
C TYR A 52 1.73 -4.20 -0.94
N ALA A 53 1.74 -3.98 0.37
CA ALA A 53 2.56 -2.99 1.02
C ALA A 53 3.13 -3.52 2.34
N ASP A 54 4.37 -3.18 2.59
CA ASP A 54 5.06 -3.34 3.85
C ASP A 54 5.79 -2.05 4.21
N ARG A 55 6.57 -2.07 5.27
CA ARG A 55 7.36 -0.92 5.74
C ARG A 55 8.27 -0.32 4.67
N GLU A 56 8.83 -1.14 3.79
CA GLU A 56 9.80 -0.71 2.77
C GLU A 56 9.16 -0.47 1.41
N HIS A 57 8.00 -1.07 1.14
CA HIS A 57 7.34 -1.10 -0.17
C HIS A 57 5.91 -0.53 -0.13
N CYS A 58 5.67 0.50 0.69
CA CYS A 58 4.34 1.11 0.85
C CYS A 58 3.93 2.06 -0.30
N ALA A 59 4.87 2.47 -1.15
CA ALA A 59 4.67 3.57 -2.10
C ALA A 59 3.45 3.40 -3.04
N ASN A 60 3.16 2.18 -3.50
CA ASN A 60 2.03 1.94 -4.40
C ASN A 60 0.67 2.09 -3.68
N VAL A 61 0.54 1.53 -2.48
CA VAL A 61 -0.68 1.69 -1.67
C VAL A 61 -0.83 3.15 -1.24
N ALA A 62 0.25 3.80 -0.78
CA ALA A 62 0.24 5.20 -0.40
C ALA A 62 -0.12 6.13 -1.59
N TYR A 63 0.39 5.84 -2.80
CA TYR A 63 0.03 6.59 -4.00
C TYR A 63 -1.46 6.50 -4.32
N LEU A 64 -2.07 5.33 -4.13
CA LEU A 64 -3.48 5.08 -4.48
C LEU A 64 -4.45 5.54 -3.39
N THR A 65 -4.06 5.49 -2.12
CA THR A 65 -4.99 5.65 -0.99
C THR A 65 -4.56 6.66 0.05
N GLY A 66 -3.30 7.12 0.04
CA GLY A 66 -2.71 7.90 1.11
C GLY A 66 -2.33 7.08 2.35
N PHE A 67 -2.54 5.76 2.31
CA PHE A 67 -2.28 4.88 3.43
C PHE A 67 -0.85 4.33 3.40
N ASP A 68 -0.18 4.41 4.53
CA ASP A 68 1.13 3.82 4.80
C ASP A 68 0.98 2.84 5.99
N PRO A 69 1.19 1.53 5.82
CA PRO A 69 1.06 0.55 6.89
C PRO A 69 2.15 0.68 7.95
N ARG A 70 3.17 1.52 7.73
CA ARG A 70 4.30 1.77 8.62
C ARG A 70 5.11 0.51 8.92
N PHE A 71 4.83 -0.17 10.02
CA PHE A 71 5.56 -1.34 10.50
C PHE A 71 4.78 -2.65 10.36
N GLU A 72 3.51 -2.59 9.97
CA GLU A 72 2.70 -3.75 9.60
C GLU A 72 2.69 -3.96 8.09
N GLU A 73 1.87 -4.88 7.63
CA GLU A 73 1.64 -5.13 6.21
C GLU A 73 0.21 -4.74 5.84
N ALA A 74 -0.03 -4.54 4.55
CA ALA A 74 -1.34 -4.27 4.01
C ALA A 74 -1.50 -4.83 2.60
N LEU A 75 -2.74 -5.09 2.20
CA LEU A 75 -3.08 -5.55 0.87
C LEU A 75 -4.27 -4.78 0.34
N LEU A 76 -4.09 -4.04 -0.75
CA LEU A 76 -5.16 -3.39 -1.46
C LEU A 76 -5.61 -4.28 -2.63
N LEU A 77 -6.89 -4.62 -2.65
CA LEU A 77 -7.54 -5.35 -3.72
C LEU A 77 -8.38 -4.38 -4.55
N LEU A 78 -8.18 -4.39 -5.85
CA LEU A 78 -8.98 -3.63 -6.81
C LEU A 78 -9.58 -4.59 -7.83
N SER A 79 -10.86 -4.42 -8.17
CA SER A 79 -11.48 -5.11 -9.30
C SER A 79 -11.63 -4.19 -10.51
N SER A 80 -11.70 -4.74 -11.70
CA SER A 80 -11.98 -3.99 -12.94
C SER A 80 -13.37 -3.34 -12.95
N GLU A 81 -14.27 -3.77 -12.05
CA GLU A 81 -15.59 -3.17 -11.83
C GLU A 81 -15.55 -2.00 -10.83
N GLY A 82 -14.38 -1.72 -10.26
CA GLY A 82 -14.18 -0.61 -9.33
C GLY A 82 -14.40 -0.93 -7.85
N ARG A 83 -14.62 -2.21 -7.47
CA ARG A 83 -14.60 -2.62 -6.06
C ARG A 83 -13.20 -2.44 -5.47
N ARG A 84 -13.14 -2.07 -4.21
CA ARG A 84 -11.89 -1.74 -3.52
C ARG A 84 -11.94 -2.28 -2.10
N LYS A 85 -10.97 -3.09 -1.72
CA LYS A 85 -10.86 -3.62 -0.35
C LYS A 85 -9.43 -3.47 0.13
N LEU A 86 -9.28 -2.97 1.35
CA LEU A 86 -8.00 -2.82 2.04
C LEU A 86 -7.95 -3.79 3.22
N LEU A 87 -7.00 -4.72 3.21
CA LEU A 87 -6.70 -5.61 4.30
C LEU A 87 -5.57 -5.02 5.13
N VAL A 88 -5.72 -4.97 6.45
CA VAL A 88 -4.76 -4.33 7.35
C VAL A 88 -4.58 -5.15 8.63
N GLY A 89 -3.41 -5.01 9.26
CA GLY A 89 -3.15 -5.55 10.59
C GLY A 89 -3.85 -4.76 11.71
N ASN A 90 -3.72 -5.23 12.94
CA ASN A 90 -4.42 -4.69 14.11
C ASN A 90 -4.12 -3.22 14.40
N GLU A 91 -2.83 -2.82 14.33
CA GLU A 91 -2.41 -1.45 14.63
C GLU A 91 -2.87 -0.46 13.55
N CYS A 92 -2.90 -0.91 12.31
CA CYS A 92 -3.33 -0.12 11.17
C CYS A 92 -4.79 0.33 11.23
N LEU A 93 -5.65 -0.37 11.98
CA LEU A 93 -7.05 0.02 12.18
C LEU A 93 -7.19 1.38 12.87
N GLY A 94 -6.17 1.83 13.61
CA GLY A 94 -6.19 3.10 14.34
C GLY A 94 -5.91 4.34 13.48
N TYR A 95 -5.46 4.20 12.22
CA TYR A 95 -5.06 5.32 11.37
C TYR A 95 -5.34 5.13 9.87
N LEU A 96 -6.50 4.59 9.58
CA LEU A 96 -6.96 4.35 8.21
C LEU A 96 -7.10 5.65 7.42
N PRO A 97 -6.98 5.61 6.08
CA PRO A 97 -7.29 6.75 5.21
C PRO A 97 -8.79 7.08 5.27
N ASP A 98 -9.20 8.13 4.58
CA ASP A 98 -10.63 8.43 4.42
C ASP A 98 -11.33 7.35 3.57
N ILE A 99 -11.68 6.23 4.24
CA ILE A 99 -12.24 5.04 3.62
C ILE A 99 -13.56 5.32 2.91
N GLN A 100 -14.41 6.18 3.49
CA GLN A 100 -15.71 6.51 2.90
C GLN A 100 -15.53 7.31 1.62
N ALA A 101 -14.70 8.33 1.66
CA ALA A 101 -14.45 9.17 0.50
C ALA A 101 -13.75 8.41 -0.63
N LEU A 102 -12.95 7.39 -0.32
CA LEU A 102 -12.29 6.55 -1.32
C LEU A 102 -13.09 5.33 -1.75
N GLY A 103 -14.23 5.07 -1.12
CA GLY A 103 -15.04 3.88 -1.39
C GLY A 103 -14.29 2.58 -1.09
N LEU A 104 -13.50 2.57 -0.01
CA LEU A 104 -12.74 1.42 0.44
C LEU A 104 -13.56 0.59 1.44
N GLU A 105 -13.68 -0.71 1.19
CA GLU A 105 -14.03 -1.67 2.21
C GLU A 105 -12.76 -1.99 3.00
N VAL A 106 -12.78 -1.89 4.33
CA VAL A 106 -11.65 -2.28 5.17
C VAL A 106 -11.97 -3.56 5.89
N GLU A 107 -11.04 -4.51 5.88
CA GLU A 107 -11.18 -5.77 6.60
C GLU A 107 -9.90 -6.08 7.37
N PRO A 108 -9.98 -6.35 8.70
CA PRO A 108 -8.83 -6.77 9.48
C PRO A 108 -8.29 -8.11 8.96
N PHE A 109 -6.99 -8.16 8.69
CA PHE A 109 -6.30 -9.39 8.40
C PHE A 109 -5.10 -9.52 9.34
N GLN A 110 -5.33 -10.22 10.45
CA GLN A 110 -4.43 -10.23 11.60
C GLN A 110 -3.07 -10.92 11.34
N GLU A 111 -2.94 -11.66 10.25
CA GLU A 111 -1.65 -12.21 9.84
C GLU A 111 -0.65 -11.11 9.44
N PHE A 112 -1.13 -9.92 9.10
CA PHE A 112 -0.32 -8.73 8.81
C PHE A 112 0.12 -7.97 10.06
N SER A 113 -0.37 -8.36 11.22
CA SER A 113 -0.04 -7.71 12.48
C SER A 113 1.35 -8.04 12.97
N LEU A 114 1.90 -7.19 13.80
CA LEU A 114 3.17 -7.40 14.47
C LEU A 114 3.19 -8.72 15.25
N MET A 115 4.37 -9.28 15.42
CA MET A 115 4.55 -10.48 16.26
C MET A 115 4.03 -10.25 17.68
N GLY A 116 3.33 -11.24 18.23
CA GLY A 116 2.74 -11.17 19.56
C GLY A 116 1.35 -10.52 19.60
N GLN A 117 0.87 -9.96 18.52
CA GLN A 117 -0.51 -9.45 18.41
C GLN A 117 -1.52 -10.60 18.27
N PRO A 118 -2.78 -10.42 18.73
CA PRO A 118 -3.86 -11.40 18.53
C PRO A 118 -4.08 -11.69 17.04
N ARG A 119 -4.33 -12.97 16.70
CA ARG A 119 -4.55 -13.44 15.31
C ARG A 119 -5.76 -14.37 15.18
N ASN A 120 -6.70 -14.31 16.10
CA ASN A 120 -7.77 -15.30 16.22
C ASN A 120 -9.13 -14.84 15.67
N THR A 121 -9.23 -13.65 15.13
CA THR A 121 -10.51 -13.09 14.67
C THR A 121 -10.59 -12.81 13.19
N SER A 122 -9.47 -12.80 12.44
CA SER A 122 -9.51 -12.60 11.00
C SER A 122 -9.86 -13.89 10.25
N ARG A 123 -10.52 -13.71 9.11
CA ARG A 123 -10.84 -14.80 8.20
C ARG A 123 -9.61 -15.24 7.43
N PRO A 124 -9.54 -16.49 6.96
CA PRO A 124 -8.48 -16.93 6.05
C PRO A 124 -8.46 -16.09 4.75
N LEU A 125 -7.26 -15.73 4.27
CA LEU A 125 -7.07 -14.94 3.06
C LEU A 125 -7.80 -15.54 1.83
N ARG A 126 -7.82 -16.88 1.75
CA ARG A 126 -8.52 -17.59 0.67
C ARG A 126 -10.02 -17.28 0.63
N GLU A 127 -10.67 -17.12 1.78
CA GLU A 127 -12.08 -16.77 1.85
C GLU A 127 -12.32 -15.31 1.45
N ILE A 128 -11.45 -14.40 1.91
CA ILE A 128 -11.49 -12.99 1.52
C ILE A 128 -11.34 -12.85 0.01
N PHE A 129 -10.39 -13.56 -0.58
CA PHE A 129 -10.16 -13.55 -2.02
C PHE A 129 -11.33 -14.12 -2.81
N ARG A 130 -11.93 -15.20 -2.32
CA ARG A 130 -13.13 -15.78 -2.95
C ARG A 130 -14.28 -14.78 -2.94
N ASP A 131 -14.55 -14.15 -1.80
CA ASP A 131 -15.66 -13.19 -1.64
C ASP A 131 -15.42 -11.89 -2.40
N PHE A 132 -14.17 -11.54 -2.62
CA PHE A 132 -13.80 -10.42 -3.50
C PHE A 132 -13.92 -10.77 -5.00
N GLY A 133 -14.02 -12.07 -5.34
CA GLY A 133 -14.18 -12.54 -6.71
C GLY A 133 -12.89 -12.99 -7.40
N LEU A 134 -11.74 -13.02 -6.68
CA LEU A 134 -10.46 -13.41 -7.28
C LEU A 134 -10.42 -14.87 -7.76
N GLY A 135 -11.23 -15.75 -7.16
CA GLY A 135 -11.31 -17.16 -7.57
C GLY A 135 -11.87 -17.38 -8.98
N GLN A 136 -12.52 -16.38 -9.56
CA GLN A 136 -13.09 -16.42 -10.92
C GLN A 136 -12.33 -15.53 -11.90
N ALA A 137 -11.36 -14.77 -11.42
CA ALA A 137 -10.55 -13.89 -12.24
C ALA A 137 -9.60 -14.70 -13.14
N GLN A 138 -9.53 -14.32 -14.42
CA GLN A 138 -8.63 -14.95 -15.40
C GLN A 138 -7.27 -14.26 -15.45
N CYS A 139 -7.24 -12.95 -15.17
CA CYS A 139 -6.01 -12.16 -15.20
C CYS A 139 -5.93 -11.28 -13.95
N ILE A 140 -4.99 -11.61 -13.07
CA ILE A 140 -4.73 -10.85 -11.84
C ILE A 140 -3.33 -10.21 -11.93
N GLY A 141 -3.28 -8.88 -11.80
CA GLY A 141 -2.03 -8.16 -11.62
C GLY A 141 -1.60 -8.21 -10.16
N CYS A 142 -0.29 -8.37 -9.92
CA CYS A 142 0.30 -8.28 -8.59
C CYS A 142 1.41 -7.24 -8.59
N VAL A 143 1.46 -6.41 -7.56
CA VAL A 143 2.47 -5.34 -7.43
C VAL A 143 2.80 -5.07 -5.96
N GLY A 144 4.01 -4.58 -5.72
CA GLY A 144 4.46 -4.20 -4.38
C GLY A 144 5.20 -5.28 -3.62
N TRP A 145 5.46 -6.42 -4.25
CA TRP A 145 6.21 -7.53 -3.66
C TRP A 145 7.71 -7.29 -3.72
N LYS A 146 8.45 -7.73 -2.70
CA LYS A 146 9.90 -7.52 -2.60
C LYS A 146 10.70 -8.58 -3.40
N TYR A 147 10.18 -9.78 -3.46
CA TYR A 147 10.83 -10.92 -4.09
C TYR A 147 9.86 -11.56 -5.07
N PHE A 148 10.19 -11.46 -6.35
CA PHE A 148 9.56 -12.26 -7.40
C PHE A 148 10.61 -13.28 -7.83
N ASP A 149 10.36 -14.54 -7.58
CA ASP A 149 11.12 -15.65 -8.14
C ASP A 149 10.43 -16.15 -9.42
#